data_e4ef45f3e7f5274aa3aaec9458044e98
#
_entry.id   e4ef45f3e7f5274aa3aaec9458044e98
#
_cell.length_a   1.000
_cell.length_b   1.000
_cell.length_c   1.000
_cell.angle_alpha   90.00
_cell.angle_beta   90.00
_cell.angle_gamma   90.00
#
_symmetry.space_group_name_H-M   'P 1'
#
loop_
_entity.id
_entity.type
_entity.pdbx_description
1 polymer ?
#
loop_
_entity_poly.entity_id
_entity_poly.type
_entity_poly.pdbx_seq_one_letter_code
_entity_poly.pdbx_strand_id
1 'polypeptide(L)'
;EWEYAAMADEDTPDARVKETYNQKILSWYETPKTFENNIGSTFKNYWGVYDLHGLVWEWTLDFNTVLLSGESRNNSDTDRNLFCGSGSVGATDLMNYAAFMRYAFRGSIKARYSIKNLGFRCARDA
;
A
#
# COMPACT_ATOMS: atom_id res chain seq x y z
N GLU A 1 2.24 1.40 -11.16
CA GLU A 1 3.40 0.47 -11.21
C GLU A 1 3.57 -0.25 -9.86
N TRP A 2 3.73 0.48 -8.74
CA TRP A 2 3.92 -0.13 -7.42
C TRP A 2 2.83 -1.15 -7.06
N GLU A 3 1.55 -0.76 -7.16
CA GLU A 3 0.41 -1.64 -6.88
C GLU A 3 0.38 -2.87 -7.78
N TYR A 4 0.76 -2.73 -9.05
CA TYR A 4 0.85 -3.85 -9.99
C TYR A 4 1.93 -4.86 -9.55
N ALA A 5 3.11 -4.37 -9.23
CA ALA A 5 4.20 -5.24 -8.74
C ALA A 5 3.86 -5.90 -7.40
N ALA A 6 3.13 -5.17 -6.54
CA ALA A 6 2.75 -5.61 -5.20
C ALA A 6 1.61 -6.66 -5.17
N MET A 7 0.93 -6.92 -6.29
CA MET A 7 -0.05 -8.00 -6.38
C MET A 7 0.58 -9.41 -6.38
N ALA A 8 1.87 -9.49 -6.70
CA ALA A 8 2.58 -10.76 -6.89
C ALA A 8 3.04 -11.36 -5.55
N ASP A 9 2.86 -12.68 -5.40
CA ASP A 9 3.58 -13.45 -4.40
C ASP A 9 4.88 -14.03 -4.96
N GLU A 10 5.47 -15.00 -4.30
CA GLU A 10 6.72 -15.62 -4.72
C GLU A 10 6.58 -16.38 -6.05
N ASP A 11 5.40 -16.91 -6.35
CA ASP A 11 5.15 -17.88 -7.42
C ASP A 11 4.26 -17.36 -8.54
N THR A 12 3.41 -16.37 -8.26
CA THR A 12 2.40 -15.88 -9.21
C THR A 12 2.39 -14.37 -9.35
N PRO A 13 2.14 -13.86 -10.56
CA PRO A 13 2.11 -12.41 -10.82
C PRO A 13 0.89 -11.71 -10.20
N ASP A 14 -0.17 -12.44 -9.87
CA ASP A 14 -1.35 -11.95 -9.16
C ASP A 14 -1.83 -12.97 -8.14
N ALA A 15 -1.56 -12.68 -6.89
CA ALA A 15 -1.90 -13.53 -5.75
C ALA A 15 -3.12 -13.05 -4.95
N ARG A 16 -3.83 -12.04 -5.43
CA ARG A 16 -4.95 -11.41 -4.70
C ARG A 16 -6.10 -12.37 -4.38
N VAL A 17 -6.25 -13.43 -5.15
CA VAL A 17 -7.25 -14.49 -4.90
C VAL A 17 -6.82 -15.50 -3.83
N LYS A 18 -5.56 -15.48 -3.40
CA LYS A 18 -5.02 -16.40 -2.40
C LYS A 18 -5.25 -15.84 -0.99
N GLU A 19 -6.03 -16.54 -0.21
CA GLU A 19 -6.30 -16.14 1.18
C GLU A 19 -5.01 -16.08 2.02
N THR A 20 -4.10 -17.03 1.84
CA THR A 20 -2.81 -17.07 2.54
C THR A 20 -1.95 -15.84 2.25
N TYR A 21 -1.94 -15.37 1.01
CA TYR A 21 -1.27 -14.13 0.62
C TYR A 21 -1.91 -12.93 1.32
N ASN A 22 -3.22 -12.84 1.28
CA ASN A 22 -3.96 -11.73 1.88
C ASN A 22 -3.74 -11.65 3.40
N GLN A 23 -3.76 -12.79 4.09
CA GLN A 23 -3.47 -12.85 5.52
C GLN A 23 -2.03 -12.45 5.84
N LYS A 24 -1.07 -12.88 5.02
CA LYS A 24 0.34 -12.49 5.15
C LYS A 24 0.52 -10.98 5.03
N ILE A 25 -0.08 -10.37 4.02
CA ILE A 25 -0.03 -8.91 3.83
C ILE A 25 -0.69 -8.18 5.01
N LEU A 26 -1.87 -8.61 5.40
CA LEU A 26 -2.61 -7.99 6.50
C LEU A 26 -1.83 -8.03 7.82
N SER A 27 -1.14 -9.13 8.11
CA SER A 27 -0.35 -9.28 9.33
C SER A 27 0.73 -8.21 9.49
N TRP A 28 1.30 -7.72 8.40
CA TRP A 28 2.27 -6.63 8.43
C TRP A 28 1.65 -5.26 8.73
N TYR A 29 0.40 -5.04 8.32
CA TYR A 29 -0.32 -3.82 8.71
C TYR A 29 -0.76 -3.85 10.17
N GLU A 30 -1.07 -5.02 10.71
CA GLU A 30 -1.49 -5.20 12.10
C GLU A 30 -0.32 -5.17 13.08
N THR A 31 0.85 -5.64 12.66
CA THR A 31 2.04 -5.75 13.53
C THR A 31 3.28 -5.16 12.85
N PRO A 32 3.36 -3.84 12.70
CA PRO A 32 4.48 -3.20 12.00
C PRO A 32 5.75 -3.19 12.88
N LYS A 33 6.63 -4.16 12.69
CA LYS A 33 8.02 -4.17 13.21
C LYS A 33 9.04 -3.87 12.10
N THR A 34 8.67 -3.00 11.21
CA THR A 34 9.29 -2.86 9.90
C THR A 34 10.69 -2.27 9.95
N PHE A 35 10.94 -1.34 10.86
CA PHE A 35 12.24 -0.66 10.99
C PHE A 35 13.32 -1.46 11.75
N GLU A 36 12.97 -2.62 12.28
CA GLU A 36 13.91 -3.52 12.97
C GLU A 36 14.58 -4.51 12.01
N ASN A 37 14.17 -4.56 10.75
CA ASN A 37 14.62 -5.54 9.78
C ASN A 37 15.55 -4.93 8.72
N ASN A 38 16.45 -5.77 8.20
CA ASN A 38 17.32 -5.40 7.09
C ASN A 38 16.57 -5.36 5.76
N ILE A 39 17.10 -4.64 4.80
CA ILE A 39 16.66 -4.68 3.41
C ILE A 39 16.74 -6.12 2.91
N GLY A 40 15.72 -6.59 2.18
CA GLY A 40 15.62 -7.97 1.69
C GLY A 40 15.10 -8.96 2.73
N SER A 41 14.59 -8.50 3.87
CA SER A 41 14.15 -9.36 4.97
C SER A 41 12.76 -9.97 4.80
N THR A 42 11.95 -9.44 3.89
CA THR A 42 10.65 -10.01 3.56
C THR A 42 10.76 -11.04 2.44
N PHE A 43 9.77 -11.16 1.59
CA PHE A 43 9.86 -12.11 0.48
C PHE A 43 10.25 -11.44 -0.85
N LYS A 44 10.84 -12.21 -1.72
CA LYS A 44 11.08 -11.87 -3.12
C LYS A 44 9.86 -12.29 -3.94
N ASN A 45 9.21 -11.36 -4.59
CA ASN A 45 8.02 -11.67 -5.36
C ASN A 45 8.35 -12.25 -6.75
N TYR A 46 7.32 -12.64 -7.50
CA TYR A 46 7.41 -13.20 -8.86
C TYR A 46 8.28 -12.34 -9.81
N TRP A 47 8.20 -11.02 -9.68
CA TRP A 47 8.97 -10.08 -10.49
C TRP A 47 10.42 -9.88 -10.02
N GLY A 48 10.82 -10.57 -8.97
CA GLY A 48 12.16 -10.46 -8.42
C GLY A 48 12.38 -9.27 -7.50
N VAL A 49 11.32 -8.60 -7.06
CA VAL A 49 11.37 -7.43 -6.18
C VAL A 49 11.19 -7.85 -4.74
N TYR A 50 12.07 -7.37 -3.85
CA TYR A 50 11.97 -7.58 -2.41
C TYR A 50 11.23 -6.43 -1.73
N ASP A 51 10.64 -6.73 -0.57
CA ASP A 51 10.17 -5.75 0.40
C ASP A 51 9.08 -4.79 -0.11
N LEU A 52 8.26 -5.21 -1.08
CA LEU A 52 7.10 -4.41 -1.50
C LEU A 52 6.06 -4.32 -0.38
N HIS A 53 5.96 -5.35 0.43
CA HIS A 53 5.15 -5.36 1.64
C HIS A 53 6.04 -5.64 2.85
N GLY A 54 5.77 -4.97 3.96
CA GLY A 54 6.33 -5.28 5.29
C GLY A 54 7.42 -4.34 5.71
N LEU A 55 8.43 -3.97 5.10
CA LEU A 55 9.59 -3.28 5.66
C LEU A 55 9.30 -1.82 6.03
N VAL A 56 9.03 -0.98 5.07
CA VAL A 56 8.68 0.44 5.25
C VAL A 56 7.62 0.86 4.25
N TRP A 57 6.92 1.93 4.55
CA TRP A 57 6.13 2.65 3.57
C TRP A 57 7.03 3.27 2.51
N GLU A 58 6.57 3.35 1.28
CA GLU A 58 7.37 3.87 0.18
C GLU A 58 6.65 5.02 -0.53
N TRP A 59 7.39 6.11 -0.75
CA TRP A 59 6.94 7.19 -1.59
C TRP A 59 6.72 6.70 -3.02
N THR A 60 5.60 7.07 -3.61
CA THR A 60 5.33 6.89 -5.04
C THR A 60 5.38 8.24 -5.76
N LEU A 61 5.80 8.25 -7.03
CA LEU A 61 5.96 9.47 -7.82
C LEU A 61 4.65 10.28 -7.93
N ASP A 62 3.53 9.56 -7.95
CA ASP A 62 2.19 10.13 -8.13
C ASP A 62 1.45 10.43 -6.80
N PHE A 63 2.15 10.52 -5.67
CA PHE A 63 1.51 10.75 -4.36
C PHE A 63 0.65 12.01 -4.31
N ASN A 64 1.01 13.05 -5.04
CA ASN A 64 0.27 14.31 -5.12
C ASN A 64 -1.11 14.20 -5.77
N THR A 65 -1.36 13.18 -6.58
CA THR A 65 -2.67 12.99 -7.24
C THR A 65 -3.80 12.82 -6.23
N VAL A 66 -3.52 12.22 -5.09
CA VAL A 66 -4.49 12.09 -3.99
C VAL A 66 -4.77 13.43 -3.33
N LEU A 67 -3.76 14.29 -3.21
CA LEU A 67 -3.89 15.62 -2.62
C LEU A 67 -4.70 16.56 -3.54
N LEU A 68 -4.47 16.50 -4.85
CA LEU A 68 -5.21 17.29 -5.83
C LEU A 68 -6.69 16.91 -5.86
N SER A 69 -7.01 15.63 -5.80
CA SER A 69 -8.40 15.18 -5.65
C SER A 69 -9.00 15.57 -4.30
N GLY A 70 -8.16 15.79 -3.29
CA GLY A 70 -8.54 16.27 -1.97
C GLY A 70 -8.94 17.73 -1.90
N GLU A 71 -8.31 18.61 -2.66
CA GLU A 71 -8.68 20.02 -2.76
C GLU A 71 -9.96 20.24 -3.58
N SER A 72 -10.21 19.36 -4.54
CA SER A 72 -11.46 19.33 -5.34
C SER A 72 -12.68 18.89 -4.51
N ARG A 73 -12.49 18.41 -3.29
CA ARG A 73 -13.49 17.79 -2.41
C ARG A 73 -14.46 18.75 -1.73
N ASN A 74 -14.40 20.02 -2.02
CA ASN A 74 -15.41 20.92 -1.44
C ASN A 74 -16.83 20.67 -1.97
N ASN A 75 -17.05 19.67 -2.85
CA ASN A 75 -18.33 19.50 -3.51
C ASN A 75 -18.85 18.09 -3.80
N SER A 76 -18.36 17.01 -3.19
CA SER A 76 -19.10 15.76 -3.40
C SER A 76 -19.11 14.83 -2.20
N ASP A 77 -20.30 14.56 -1.69
CA ASP A 77 -20.65 13.45 -0.80
C ASP A 77 -20.18 12.07 -1.36
N THR A 78 -19.93 11.98 -2.65
CA THR A 78 -19.49 10.75 -3.33
C THR A 78 -18.11 10.29 -2.88
N ASP A 79 -17.16 11.22 -2.70
CA ASP A 79 -15.80 10.86 -2.25
C ASP A 79 -15.76 10.50 -0.76
N ARG A 80 -16.61 11.12 0.05
CA ARG A 80 -16.82 10.72 1.44
C ARG A 80 -17.43 9.33 1.54
N ASN A 81 -18.39 9.00 0.68
CA ASN A 81 -19.03 7.69 0.64
C ASN A 81 -18.07 6.61 0.13
N LEU A 82 -17.18 6.91 -0.81
CA LEU A 82 -16.10 6.00 -1.24
C LEU A 82 -15.10 5.76 -0.10
N PHE A 83 -14.75 6.79 0.66
CA PHE A 83 -13.83 6.69 1.78
C PHE A 83 -14.45 5.95 2.98
N CYS A 84 -15.70 6.26 3.31
CA CYS A 84 -16.43 5.58 4.40
C CYS A 84 -17.00 4.23 3.96
N GLY A 85 -17.43 4.09 2.72
CA GLY A 85 -17.96 2.84 2.16
C GLY A 85 -16.91 1.76 1.99
N SER A 86 -15.67 2.10 1.59
CA SER A 86 -14.57 1.14 1.52
C SER A 86 -14.14 0.66 2.91
N GLY A 87 -14.27 1.47 3.95
CA GLY A 87 -14.04 1.07 5.34
C GLY A 87 -15.09 0.06 5.86
N SER A 88 -16.33 0.17 5.42
CA SER A 88 -17.42 -0.74 5.83
C SER A 88 -17.48 -2.03 4.97
N VAL A 89 -17.13 -1.95 3.71
CA VAL A 89 -17.04 -3.11 2.78
C VAL A 89 -15.79 -3.95 3.08
N GLY A 90 -14.72 -3.34 3.57
CA GLY A 90 -13.44 -3.98 3.82
C GLY A 90 -13.39 -4.98 4.98
N ALA A 91 -14.44 -5.05 5.82
CA ALA A 91 -14.46 -5.99 6.95
C ALA A 91 -14.54 -7.47 6.55
N THR A 92 -14.94 -7.77 5.31
CA THR A 92 -15.05 -9.13 4.77
C THR A 92 -14.05 -9.47 3.68
N ASP A 93 -13.35 -8.47 3.13
CA ASP A 93 -12.36 -8.63 2.07
C ASP A 93 -11.00 -8.07 2.53
N LEU A 94 -10.09 -8.96 2.91
CA LEU A 94 -8.76 -8.63 3.41
C LEU A 94 -7.92 -7.84 2.40
N MET A 95 -8.10 -8.09 1.10
CA MET A 95 -7.41 -7.33 0.06
C MET A 95 -7.87 -5.89 -0.01
N ASN A 96 -9.15 -5.65 0.07
CA ASN A 96 -9.71 -4.30 0.08
C ASN A 96 -9.28 -3.54 1.33
N TYR A 97 -9.16 -4.21 2.48
CA TYR A 97 -8.67 -3.59 3.70
C TYR A 97 -7.20 -3.14 3.57
N ALA A 98 -6.33 -3.99 3.07
CA ALA A 98 -4.91 -3.64 2.85
C ALA A 98 -4.76 -2.49 1.83
N ALA A 99 -5.53 -2.52 0.74
CA ALA A 99 -5.57 -1.43 -0.24
C ALA A 99 -6.10 -0.12 0.37
N PHE A 100 -7.13 -0.21 1.19
CA PHE A 100 -7.66 0.93 1.93
C PHE A 100 -6.63 1.54 2.87
N MET A 101 -5.88 0.73 3.60
CA MET A 101 -4.82 1.21 4.51
C MET A 101 -3.73 1.95 3.74
N ARG A 102 -3.29 1.43 2.58
CA ARG A 102 -2.32 2.10 1.71
C ARG A 102 -2.85 3.44 1.20
N TYR A 103 -4.09 3.46 0.74
CA TYR A 103 -4.73 4.69 0.26
C TYR A 103 -4.88 5.73 1.37
N ALA A 104 -5.36 5.32 2.53
CA ALA A 104 -5.52 6.20 3.69
C ALA A 104 -4.20 6.80 4.17
N PHE A 105 -3.15 5.98 4.25
CA PHE A 105 -1.81 6.44 4.60
C PHE A 105 -1.28 7.45 3.58
N ARG A 106 -1.36 7.13 2.28
CA ARG A 106 -0.97 8.03 1.19
C ARG A 106 -1.69 9.38 1.27
N GLY A 107 -2.99 9.39 1.56
CA GLY A 107 -3.79 10.61 1.71
C GLY A 107 -3.49 11.42 2.97
N SER A 108 -2.87 10.81 3.98
CA SER A 108 -2.56 11.45 5.27
C SER A 108 -1.22 12.17 5.31
N ILE A 109 -0.29 11.84 4.42
CA ILE A 109 1.07 12.39 4.42
C ILE A 109 1.23 13.58 3.47
N LYS A 110 2.18 14.46 3.80
CA LYS A 110 2.57 15.61 2.99
C LYS A 110 4.03 15.46 2.56
N ALA A 111 4.41 16.05 1.43
CA ALA A 111 5.75 15.94 0.84
C ALA A 111 6.90 16.24 1.82
N ARG A 112 6.68 17.11 2.79
CA ARG A 112 7.66 17.51 3.80
C ARG A 112 7.72 16.61 5.04
N TYR A 113 6.86 15.57 5.09
CA TYR A 113 6.85 14.67 6.25
C TYR A 113 8.03 13.70 6.20
N SER A 114 8.64 13.52 7.36
CA SER A 114 9.66 12.51 7.61
C SER A 114 9.22 11.68 8.81
N ILE A 115 9.05 10.40 8.61
CA ILE A 115 8.70 9.43 9.66
C ILE A 115 9.61 8.21 9.54
N LYS A 116 9.82 7.51 10.67
CA LYS A 116 10.81 6.42 10.76
C LYS A 116 10.60 5.28 9.77
N ASN A 117 9.36 5.00 9.43
CA ASN A 117 8.98 3.88 8.58
C ASN A 117 8.50 4.33 7.19
N LEU A 118 9.00 5.44 6.68
CA LEU A 118 8.73 5.94 5.34
C LEU A 118 10.04 6.15 4.58
N GLY A 119 10.18 5.45 3.47
CA GLY A 119 11.34 5.49 2.60
C GLY A 119 10.94 5.62 1.13
N PHE A 120 11.82 5.20 0.26
CA PHE A 120 11.57 5.15 -1.18
C PHE A 120 12.42 4.08 -1.84
N ARG A 121 12.02 3.69 -3.04
CA ARG A 121 12.87 2.92 -3.95
C ARG A 121 12.95 3.61 -5.30
N CYS A 122 14.09 3.49 -5.97
CA CYS A 122 14.24 3.99 -7.32
C CYS A 122 13.69 2.97 -8.33
N ALA A 123 13.10 3.48 -9.40
CA ALA A 123 12.71 2.72 -10.57
C ALA A 123 13.22 3.43 -11.83
N ARG A 124 13.40 2.68 -12.90
CA ARG A 124 13.75 3.21 -14.23
C ARG A 124 13.02 2.41 -15.30
N ASP A 125 12.78 3.02 -16.42
CA ASP A 125 12.30 2.33 -17.61
C ASP A 125 13.36 1.32 -18.10
N ALA A 126 12.86 0.23 -18.68
CA ALA A 126 13.70 -0.85 -19.20
C ALA A 126 14.46 -0.43 -20.45
#